data_da749e7b31aa3199c231c6eaf3c3c943
#
_entry.id   da749e7b31aa3199c231c6eaf3c3c943
#
_cell.length_a   1.000
_cell.length_b   1.000
_cell.length_c   1.000
_cell.angle_alpha   90.00
_cell.angle_beta   90.00
_cell.angle_gamma   90.00
#
_symmetry.space_group_name_H-M   'P 1'
#
loop_
_entity.id
_entity.type
_entity.pdbx_description
1 polymer ?
#
loop_
_entity_poly.entity_id
_entity_poly.type
_entity_poly.pdbx_seq_one_letter_code
_entity_poly.pdbx_strand_id
1 'polypeptide(L)'
;LETEFLRSLDAHNFFSGYAEMLKHGLISTPEHLAELLAFDTEKIDYALLKSMVGRSVQVKERIVEEDPLEHGIRKALNLGHTVGHAFESLALAERRPVLHGYAVAWGLVCELYLSYIKTGFPKDKMRQTIQFVKENYGSFTFNCKQYDQLYELMKHDKKNTAGVINFTLLKEVGDICLNQTADKETIFEMFDFYRECMGCLLYTSDAADE
;
A
#
# COMPACT_ATOMS: atom_id res chain seq x y z
N LEU A 1 15.66 -5.22 -20.23
CA LEU A 1 14.90 -4.04 -19.82
C LEU A 1 15.64 -2.78 -20.23
N GLU A 2 14.96 -1.93 -20.99
CA GLU A 2 15.46 -0.57 -21.30
C GLU A 2 14.94 0.39 -20.25
N THR A 3 15.83 1.03 -19.50
CA THR A 3 15.48 1.91 -18.37
C THR A 3 15.92 3.36 -18.61
N GLU A 4 16.49 3.69 -19.77
CA GLU A 4 16.90 5.07 -20.09
C GLU A 4 15.70 6.04 -20.08
N PHE A 5 14.50 5.57 -20.42
CA PHE A 5 13.29 6.37 -20.35
C PHE A 5 12.94 6.84 -18.93
N LEU A 6 13.41 6.15 -17.89
CA LEU A 6 13.20 6.57 -16.51
C LEU A 6 13.89 7.88 -16.17
N ARG A 7 14.92 8.29 -16.95
CA ARG A 7 15.63 9.55 -16.76
C ARG A 7 14.77 10.79 -17.06
N SER A 8 13.77 10.62 -17.93
CA SER A 8 12.84 11.70 -18.31
C SER A 8 11.51 11.63 -17.55
N LEU A 9 11.33 10.62 -16.70
CA LEU A 9 10.12 10.46 -15.92
C LEU A 9 10.09 11.51 -14.80
N ASP A 10 8.96 12.20 -14.63
CA ASP A 10 8.79 13.10 -13.50
C ASP A 10 8.72 12.33 -12.16
N ALA A 11 9.02 13.03 -11.08
CA ALA A 11 9.11 12.42 -9.75
C ALA A 11 7.81 11.72 -9.32
N HIS A 12 6.64 12.29 -9.63
CA HIS A 12 5.36 11.69 -9.25
C HIS A 12 5.13 10.34 -9.93
N ASN A 13 5.38 10.27 -11.24
CA ASN A 13 5.25 9.01 -11.97
C ASN A 13 6.32 8.00 -11.57
N PHE A 14 7.56 8.45 -11.26
CA PHE A 14 8.59 7.60 -10.69
C PHE A 14 8.12 6.95 -9.38
N PHE A 15 7.65 7.74 -8.42
CA PHE A 15 7.16 7.22 -7.14
C PHE A 15 5.92 6.36 -7.29
N SER A 16 5.03 6.66 -8.24
CA SER A 16 3.88 5.80 -8.53
C SER A 16 4.32 4.40 -8.96
N GLY A 17 5.33 4.28 -9.82
CA GLY A 17 5.93 2.99 -10.19
C GLY A 17 6.67 2.33 -9.02
N TYR A 18 7.39 3.10 -8.20
CA TYR A 18 8.17 2.61 -7.09
C TYR A 18 7.31 1.96 -5.97
N ALA A 19 6.10 2.45 -5.76
CA ALA A 19 5.15 1.84 -4.82
C ALA A 19 4.85 0.38 -5.15
N GLU A 20 4.72 0.05 -6.44
CA GLU A 20 4.54 -1.33 -6.90
C GLU A 20 5.78 -2.19 -6.61
N MET A 21 6.98 -1.62 -6.77
CA MET A 21 8.23 -2.31 -6.42
C MET A 21 8.29 -2.56 -4.90
N LEU A 22 7.91 -1.59 -4.07
CA LEU A 22 7.85 -1.72 -2.61
C LEU A 22 6.90 -2.86 -2.20
N LYS A 23 5.73 -2.96 -2.82
CA LYS A 23 4.82 -4.08 -2.66
C LYS A 23 5.48 -5.41 -3.05
N HIS A 24 6.19 -5.46 -4.18
CA HIS A 24 6.91 -6.67 -4.59
C HIS A 24 8.02 -7.06 -3.60
N GLY A 25 8.70 -6.10 -2.98
CA GLY A 25 9.63 -6.35 -1.88
C GLY A 25 8.97 -7.03 -0.69
N LEU A 26 7.82 -6.50 -0.25
CA LEU A 26 7.05 -7.03 0.88
C LEU A 26 6.56 -8.45 0.67
N ILE A 27 6.16 -8.81 -0.55
CA ILE A 27 5.64 -10.14 -0.87
C ILE A 27 6.72 -11.13 -1.35
N SER A 28 7.99 -10.75 -1.37
CA SER A 28 9.08 -11.60 -1.86
C SER A 28 10.09 -11.99 -0.77
N THR A 29 11.12 -11.18 -0.53
CA THR A 29 12.17 -11.50 0.44
C THR A 29 12.57 -10.29 1.29
N PRO A 30 13.07 -10.52 2.52
CA PRO A 30 13.59 -9.44 3.38
C PRO A 30 14.71 -8.64 2.73
N GLU A 31 15.59 -9.30 1.95
CA GLU A 31 16.71 -8.64 1.26
C GLU A 31 16.21 -7.71 0.17
N HIS A 32 15.21 -8.13 -0.61
CA HIS A 32 14.59 -7.28 -1.64
C HIS A 32 13.90 -6.06 -1.02
N LEU A 33 13.14 -6.25 0.06
CA LEU A 33 12.52 -5.15 0.79
C LEU A 33 13.58 -4.18 1.34
N ALA A 34 14.62 -4.70 1.99
CA ALA A 34 15.68 -3.88 2.58
C ALA A 34 16.40 -3.01 1.54
N GLU A 35 16.67 -3.56 0.36
CA GLU A 35 17.26 -2.81 -0.75
C GLU A 35 16.35 -1.70 -1.25
N LEU A 36 15.04 -1.95 -1.38
CA LEU A 36 14.07 -0.94 -1.77
C LEU A 36 13.94 0.19 -0.74
N LEU A 37 13.95 -0.15 0.56
CA LEU A 37 13.88 0.85 1.64
C LEU A 37 15.17 1.67 1.80
N ALA A 38 16.31 1.13 1.38
CA ALA A 38 17.62 1.78 1.47
C ALA A 38 17.98 2.59 0.22
N PHE A 39 17.18 2.53 -0.85
CA PHE A 39 17.47 3.20 -2.10
C PHE A 39 17.37 4.73 -1.96
N ASP A 40 18.44 5.42 -2.37
CA ASP A 40 18.47 6.89 -2.37
C ASP A 40 17.62 7.45 -3.52
N THR A 41 16.43 7.93 -3.17
CA THR A 41 15.46 8.49 -4.12
C THR A 41 15.79 9.91 -4.55
N GLU A 42 16.71 10.59 -3.86
CA GLU A 42 17.19 11.94 -4.23
C GLU A 42 18.37 11.87 -5.22
N LYS A 43 19.21 10.83 -5.07
CA LYS A 43 20.36 10.59 -5.95
C LYS A 43 20.24 9.24 -6.64
N ILE A 44 19.42 9.20 -7.69
CA ILE A 44 19.08 7.95 -8.38
C ILE A 44 20.31 7.34 -9.06
N ASP A 45 20.75 6.18 -8.55
CA ASP A 45 21.63 5.28 -9.27
C ASP A 45 20.82 4.47 -10.28
N TYR A 46 20.86 4.85 -11.55
CA TYR A 46 20.10 4.19 -12.61
C TYR A 46 20.54 2.76 -12.90
N ALA A 47 21.82 2.39 -12.65
CA ALA A 47 22.28 1.02 -12.81
C ALA A 47 21.67 0.10 -11.72
N LEU A 48 21.69 0.57 -10.48
CA LEU A 48 21.03 -0.11 -9.36
C LEU A 48 19.51 -0.17 -9.58
N LEU A 49 18.87 0.93 -9.97
CA LEU A 49 17.44 1.00 -10.27
C LEU A 49 17.03 -0.03 -11.33
N LYS A 50 17.81 -0.14 -12.42
CA LYS A 50 17.59 -1.15 -13.48
C LYS A 50 17.57 -2.57 -12.92
N SER A 51 18.52 -2.89 -12.02
CA SER A 51 18.57 -4.19 -11.35
C SER A 51 17.35 -4.43 -10.47
N MET A 52 16.95 -3.42 -9.69
CA MET A 52 15.79 -3.49 -8.80
C MET A 52 14.47 -3.66 -9.57
N VAL A 53 14.29 -2.91 -10.67
CA VAL A 53 13.16 -3.07 -11.58
C VAL A 53 13.13 -4.50 -12.15
N GLY A 54 14.28 -5.02 -12.58
CA GLY A 54 14.39 -6.40 -13.08
C GLY A 54 13.92 -7.43 -12.07
N ARG A 55 14.36 -7.31 -10.81
CA ARG A 55 13.89 -8.20 -9.72
C ARG A 55 12.39 -8.05 -9.44
N SER A 56 11.90 -6.84 -9.43
CA SER A 56 10.47 -6.57 -9.23
C SER A 56 9.61 -7.20 -10.33
N VAL A 57 10.03 -7.10 -11.58
CA VAL A 57 9.37 -7.76 -12.73
C VAL A 57 9.39 -9.29 -12.56
N GLN A 58 10.53 -9.89 -12.17
CA GLN A 58 10.65 -11.33 -11.94
C GLN A 58 9.71 -11.83 -10.83
N VAL A 59 9.53 -11.05 -9.74
CA VAL A 59 8.56 -11.40 -8.69
C VAL A 59 7.15 -11.49 -9.26
N LYS A 60 6.74 -10.47 -10.03
CA LYS A 60 5.42 -10.44 -10.66
C LYS A 60 5.25 -11.56 -11.69
N GLU A 61 6.24 -11.76 -12.56
CA GLU A 61 6.23 -12.78 -13.60
C GLU A 61 6.01 -14.18 -13.00
N ARG A 62 6.85 -14.55 -12.00
CA ARG A 62 6.73 -15.84 -11.30
C ARG A 62 5.33 -16.04 -10.70
N ILE A 63 4.76 -15.04 -10.04
CA ILE A 63 3.44 -15.12 -9.43
C ILE A 63 2.35 -15.27 -10.49
N VAL A 64 2.45 -14.56 -11.61
CA VAL A 64 1.46 -14.62 -12.70
C VAL A 64 1.55 -15.96 -13.46
N GLU A 65 2.75 -16.50 -13.65
CA GLU A 65 2.96 -17.81 -14.29
C GLU A 65 2.43 -18.95 -13.40
N GLU A 66 2.62 -18.86 -12.08
CA GLU A 66 2.12 -19.85 -11.12
C GLU A 66 0.58 -19.84 -11.01
N ASP A 67 -0.03 -18.67 -11.11
CA ASP A 67 -1.49 -18.52 -10.96
C ASP A 67 -2.06 -17.52 -12.01
N PRO A 68 -2.17 -17.93 -13.27
CA PRO A 68 -2.65 -17.05 -14.36
C PRO A 68 -4.09 -16.59 -14.20
N LEU A 69 -4.92 -17.34 -13.45
CA LEU A 69 -6.37 -17.07 -13.28
C LEU A 69 -6.72 -16.35 -11.96
N GLU A 70 -5.72 -16.02 -11.15
CA GLU A 70 -5.91 -15.31 -9.85
C GLU A 70 -6.82 -16.06 -8.84
N HIS A 71 -6.70 -17.38 -8.80
CA HIS A 71 -7.44 -18.18 -7.82
C HIS A 71 -6.72 -18.33 -6.48
N GLY A 72 -5.40 -18.17 -6.46
CA GLY A 72 -4.51 -18.40 -5.33
C GLY A 72 -3.46 -17.30 -5.15
N ILE A 73 -2.19 -17.66 -5.33
CA ILE A 73 -1.03 -16.80 -4.99
C ILE A 73 -1.00 -15.46 -5.72
N ARG A 74 -1.61 -15.35 -6.90
CA ARG A 74 -1.66 -14.07 -7.62
C ARG A 74 -2.39 -12.99 -6.84
N LYS A 75 -3.28 -13.35 -5.91
CA LYS A 75 -3.91 -12.41 -4.97
C LYS A 75 -2.89 -11.69 -4.09
N ALA A 76 -1.66 -12.21 -3.94
CA ALA A 76 -0.58 -11.52 -3.25
C ALA A 76 -0.28 -10.14 -3.85
N LEU A 77 -0.45 -9.99 -5.17
CA LEU A 77 -0.29 -8.71 -5.86
C LEU A 77 -1.31 -7.64 -5.44
N ASN A 78 -2.33 -8.03 -4.66
CA ASN A 78 -3.36 -7.13 -4.14
C ASN A 78 -3.01 -6.51 -2.78
N LEU A 79 -1.86 -6.82 -2.18
CA LEU A 79 -1.39 -6.15 -0.97
C LEU A 79 -1.36 -4.63 -1.19
N GLY A 80 -1.97 -3.87 -0.29
CA GLY A 80 -2.11 -2.42 -0.39
C GLY A 80 -3.23 -1.93 -1.31
N HIS A 81 -3.85 -2.81 -2.10
CA HIS A 81 -4.83 -2.40 -3.10
C HIS A 81 -6.25 -2.32 -2.55
N THR A 82 -6.62 -3.11 -1.54
CA THR A 82 -7.99 -3.07 -1.00
C THR A 82 -8.30 -1.70 -0.41
N VAL A 83 -7.42 -1.16 0.39
CA VAL A 83 -7.55 0.20 0.94
C VAL A 83 -7.14 1.25 -0.10
N GLY A 84 -6.08 0.99 -0.88
CA GLY A 84 -5.60 1.90 -1.92
C GLY A 84 -6.68 2.28 -2.94
N HIS A 85 -7.44 1.31 -3.45
CA HIS A 85 -8.55 1.58 -4.37
C HIS A 85 -9.68 2.41 -3.72
N ALA A 86 -9.94 2.22 -2.42
CA ALA A 86 -10.90 3.04 -1.71
C ALA A 86 -10.42 4.50 -1.60
N PHE A 87 -9.15 4.73 -1.31
CA PHE A 87 -8.54 6.06 -1.30
C PHE A 87 -8.57 6.71 -2.68
N GLU A 88 -8.22 5.97 -3.72
CA GLU A 88 -8.26 6.44 -5.11
C GLU A 88 -9.69 6.83 -5.52
N SER A 89 -10.68 6.02 -5.17
CA SER A 89 -12.10 6.27 -5.44
C SER A 89 -12.63 7.48 -4.68
N LEU A 90 -12.26 7.64 -3.40
CA LEU A 90 -12.63 8.81 -2.61
C LEU A 90 -11.98 10.08 -3.18
N ALA A 91 -10.70 10.02 -3.53
CA ALA A 91 -9.98 11.13 -4.14
C ALA A 91 -10.63 11.59 -5.46
N LEU A 92 -11.04 10.64 -6.28
CA LEU A 92 -11.74 10.93 -7.53
C LEU A 92 -13.11 11.58 -7.28
N ALA A 93 -13.88 11.07 -6.32
CA ALA A 93 -15.19 11.64 -5.94
C ALA A 93 -15.06 13.07 -5.43
N GLU A 94 -13.97 13.39 -4.74
CA GLU A 94 -13.65 14.72 -4.22
C GLU A 94 -12.95 15.64 -5.23
N ARG A 95 -12.81 15.20 -6.49
CA ARG A 95 -12.15 15.95 -7.57
C ARG A 95 -10.67 16.30 -7.27
N ARG A 96 -10.00 15.49 -6.50
CA ARG A 96 -8.56 15.58 -6.22
C ARG A 96 -7.85 14.26 -6.56
N PRO A 97 -7.85 13.84 -7.84
CA PRO A 97 -7.34 12.54 -8.24
C PRO A 97 -5.87 12.37 -7.83
N VAL A 98 -5.53 11.16 -7.45
CA VAL A 98 -4.17 10.76 -7.08
C VAL A 98 -3.66 9.70 -8.03
N LEU A 99 -2.34 9.59 -8.18
CA LEU A 99 -1.76 8.50 -8.96
C LEU A 99 -1.94 7.17 -8.22
N HIS A 100 -2.20 6.11 -8.97
CA HIS A 100 -2.47 4.77 -8.46
C HIS A 100 -1.43 4.30 -7.45
N GLY A 101 -0.14 4.44 -7.76
CA GLY A 101 0.93 4.00 -6.85
C GLY A 101 0.97 4.77 -5.53
N TYR A 102 0.55 6.04 -5.50
CA TYR A 102 0.39 6.77 -4.24
C TYR A 102 -0.72 6.14 -3.39
N ALA A 103 -1.87 5.86 -3.99
CA ALA A 103 -2.96 5.19 -3.30
C ALA A 103 -2.54 3.81 -2.77
N VAL A 104 -1.79 3.04 -3.56
CA VAL A 104 -1.23 1.74 -3.14
C VAL A 104 -0.25 1.92 -1.98
N ALA A 105 0.66 2.90 -2.02
CA ALA A 105 1.61 3.16 -0.93
C ALA A 105 0.88 3.47 0.39
N TRP A 106 -0.15 4.31 0.37
CA TRP A 106 -0.97 4.59 1.55
C TRP A 106 -1.80 3.38 1.99
N GLY A 107 -2.30 2.59 1.04
CA GLY A 107 -2.96 1.31 1.32
C GLY A 107 -2.02 0.30 2.00
N LEU A 108 -0.74 0.27 1.63
CA LEU A 108 0.28 -0.55 2.29
C LEU A 108 0.41 -0.19 3.79
N VAL A 109 0.36 1.09 4.14
CA VAL A 109 0.40 1.52 5.56
C VAL A 109 -0.76 0.89 6.34
N CYS A 110 -1.97 0.95 5.79
CA CYS A 110 -3.17 0.39 6.40
C CYS A 110 -3.10 -1.14 6.50
N GLU A 111 -2.77 -1.82 5.41
CA GLU A 111 -2.78 -3.27 5.35
C GLU A 111 -1.59 -3.90 6.11
N LEU A 112 -0.47 -3.19 6.29
CA LEU A 112 0.60 -3.61 7.19
C LEU A 112 0.20 -3.47 8.67
N TYR A 113 -0.59 -2.46 9.04
CA TYR A 113 -1.16 -2.41 10.38
C TYR A 113 -2.10 -3.59 10.64
N LEU A 114 -3.00 -3.92 9.70
CA LEU A 114 -3.82 -5.12 9.80
C LEU A 114 -2.97 -6.39 9.88
N SER A 115 -1.90 -6.48 9.10
CA SER A 115 -0.95 -7.59 9.16
C SER A 115 -0.31 -7.71 10.56
N TYR A 116 0.10 -6.58 11.16
CA TYR A 116 0.67 -6.57 12.51
C TYR A 116 -0.32 -7.08 13.55
N ILE A 117 -1.56 -6.59 13.57
CA ILE A 117 -2.53 -6.94 14.62
C ILE A 117 -3.17 -8.31 14.40
N LYS A 118 -3.33 -8.79 13.16
CA LYS A 118 -4.06 -10.03 12.83
C LYS A 118 -3.16 -11.23 12.58
N THR A 119 -2.01 -11.04 11.98
CA THR A 119 -1.11 -12.13 11.55
C THR A 119 0.26 -12.09 12.22
N GLY A 120 0.54 -11.05 13.01
CA GLY A 120 1.79 -10.93 13.77
C GLY A 120 2.97 -10.42 12.95
N PHE A 121 2.72 -9.67 11.85
CA PHE A 121 3.80 -9.07 11.05
C PHE A 121 4.76 -8.25 11.91
N PRO A 122 6.08 -8.31 11.71
CA PRO A 122 7.07 -7.64 12.55
C PRO A 122 6.89 -6.13 12.59
N LYS A 123 6.79 -5.60 13.80
CA LYS A 123 6.55 -4.16 14.07
C LYS A 123 7.64 -3.26 13.50
N ASP A 124 8.89 -3.70 13.55
CA ASP A 124 10.04 -2.96 13.02
C ASP A 124 9.97 -2.83 11.50
N LYS A 125 9.61 -3.91 10.79
CA LYS A 125 9.42 -3.90 9.33
C LYS A 125 8.24 -3.03 8.93
N MET A 126 7.13 -3.11 9.66
CA MET A 126 5.99 -2.22 9.47
C MET A 126 6.42 -0.75 9.62
N ARG A 127 7.12 -0.40 10.70
CA ARG A 127 7.57 0.97 10.96
C ARG A 127 8.52 1.50 9.90
N GLN A 128 9.50 0.70 9.47
CA GLN A 128 10.44 1.07 8.41
C GLN A 128 9.71 1.38 7.10
N THR A 129 8.75 0.53 6.73
CA THR A 129 7.95 0.74 5.50
C THR A 129 7.07 1.98 5.62
N ILE A 130 6.40 2.18 6.76
CA ILE A 130 5.57 3.37 7.00
C ILE A 130 6.40 4.65 6.93
N GLN A 131 7.59 4.64 7.53
CA GLN A 131 8.50 5.79 7.49
C GLN A 131 8.89 6.13 6.06
N PHE A 132 9.28 5.13 5.26
CA PHE A 132 9.59 5.30 3.85
C PHE A 132 8.40 5.90 3.06
N VAL A 133 7.20 5.37 3.29
CA VAL A 133 5.98 5.87 2.64
C VAL A 133 5.72 7.32 3.04
N LYS A 134 5.82 7.64 4.32
CA LYS A 134 5.60 9.00 4.83
C LYS A 134 6.55 10.02 4.22
N GLU A 135 7.83 9.67 4.11
CA GLU A 135 8.89 10.54 3.57
C GLU A 135 8.74 10.79 2.07
N ASN A 136 8.34 9.78 1.31
CA ASN A 136 8.35 9.84 -0.16
C ASN A 136 6.99 10.09 -0.80
N TYR A 137 5.88 9.73 -0.13
CA TYR A 137 4.51 9.84 -0.67
C TYR A 137 3.64 10.85 0.07
N GLY A 138 4.10 11.36 1.22
CA GLY A 138 3.26 12.16 2.08
C GLY A 138 2.04 11.38 2.58
N SER A 139 0.90 12.05 2.76
CA SER A 139 -0.30 11.45 3.29
C SER A 139 -1.55 11.78 2.46
N PHE A 140 -2.47 10.82 2.39
CA PHE A 140 -3.83 11.04 1.93
C PHE A 140 -4.68 11.50 3.11
N THR A 141 -5.30 12.67 3.00
CA THR A 141 -6.08 13.26 4.10
C THR A 141 -7.56 12.94 3.99
N PHE A 142 -8.13 12.44 5.07
CA PHE A 142 -9.57 12.21 5.25
C PHE A 142 -9.90 12.34 6.75
N ASN A 143 -11.18 12.48 7.07
CA ASN A 143 -11.65 12.61 8.45
C ASN A 143 -12.55 11.43 8.87
N CYS A 144 -12.88 11.34 10.16
CA CYS A 144 -13.67 10.22 10.69
C CYS A 144 -15.10 10.13 10.10
N LYS A 145 -15.67 11.23 9.62
CA LYS A 145 -16.99 11.23 8.97
C LYS A 145 -16.97 10.48 7.61
N GLN A 146 -15.79 10.23 7.05
CA GLN A 146 -15.60 9.52 5.78
C GLN A 146 -15.30 8.02 5.96
N TYR A 147 -15.18 7.52 7.19
CA TYR A 147 -14.89 6.11 7.45
C TYR A 147 -15.95 5.17 6.87
N ASP A 148 -17.23 5.47 7.05
CA ASP A 148 -18.30 4.68 6.46
C ASP A 148 -18.24 4.68 4.93
N GLN A 149 -17.94 5.83 4.32
CA GLN A 149 -17.78 5.91 2.87
C GLN A 149 -16.60 5.07 2.36
N LEU A 150 -15.45 5.15 3.02
CA LEU A 150 -14.29 4.32 2.68
C LEU A 150 -14.58 2.83 2.86
N TYR A 151 -15.28 2.47 3.94
CA TYR A 151 -15.70 1.09 4.18
C TYR A 151 -16.61 0.56 3.06
N GLU A 152 -17.62 1.33 2.64
CA GLU A 152 -18.49 0.94 1.53
C GLU A 152 -17.73 0.87 0.19
N LEU A 153 -16.78 1.78 -0.08
CA LEU A 153 -15.94 1.72 -1.27
C LEU A 153 -15.11 0.42 -1.29
N MET A 154 -14.56 -0.01 -0.15
CA MET A 154 -13.84 -1.29 -0.06
C MET A 154 -14.77 -2.48 -0.32
N LYS A 155 -16.01 -2.47 0.18
CA LYS A 155 -17.00 -3.55 -0.05
C LYS A 155 -17.36 -3.70 -1.53
N HIS A 156 -17.38 -2.60 -2.26
CA HIS A 156 -17.71 -2.59 -3.69
C HIS A 156 -16.53 -2.86 -4.62
N ASP A 157 -15.32 -3.07 -4.09
CA ASP A 157 -14.20 -3.50 -4.92
C ASP A 157 -14.54 -4.86 -5.57
N LYS A 158 -14.27 -4.96 -6.88
CA LYS A 158 -14.56 -6.15 -7.71
C LYS A 158 -13.99 -7.47 -7.17
N LYS A 159 -13.03 -7.38 -6.25
CA LYS A 159 -12.37 -8.53 -5.61
C LYS A 159 -13.15 -9.10 -4.43
N ASN A 160 -14.21 -8.40 -3.96
CA ASN A 160 -14.99 -8.78 -2.80
C ASN A 160 -16.26 -9.54 -3.23
N THR A 161 -16.50 -10.67 -2.56
CA THR A 161 -17.66 -11.52 -2.83
C THR A 161 -18.66 -11.36 -1.69
N ALA A 162 -19.93 -11.12 -2.02
CA ALA A 162 -21.04 -11.05 -1.06
C ALA A 162 -20.86 -9.98 0.06
N GLY A 163 -20.16 -8.86 -0.24
CA GLY A 163 -20.00 -7.76 0.71
C GLY A 163 -18.95 -8.01 1.81
N VAL A 164 -18.20 -9.10 1.73
CA VAL A 164 -17.07 -9.38 2.63
C VAL A 164 -15.81 -8.76 2.04
N ILE A 165 -15.14 -7.91 2.82
CA ILE A 165 -13.87 -7.31 2.42
C ILE A 165 -12.76 -8.32 2.64
N ASN A 166 -12.08 -8.68 1.55
CA ASN A 166 -10.94 -9.59 1.58
C ASN A 166 -9.63 -8.81 1.46
N PHE A 167 -8.71 -9.09 2.38
CA PHE A 167 -7.37 -8.54 2.39
C PHE A 167 -6.33 -9.59 2.05
N THR A 168 -5.27 -9.15 1.41
CA THR A 168 -3.98 -9.85 1.43
C THR A 168 -3.17 -9.26 2.56
N LEU A 169 -2.80 -10.06 3.55
CA LEU A 169 -1.98 -9.66 4.68
C LEU A 169 -0.68 -10.46 4.71
N LEU A 170 0.24 -10.08 5.57
CA LEU A 170 1.55 -10.74 5.72
C LEU A 170 1.74 -11.20 7.17
N LYS A 171 2.31 -12.39 7.37
CA LYS A 171 2.82 -12.83 8.66
C LYS A 171 4.30 -12.45 8.84
N GLU A 172 5.05 -12.48 7.74
CA GLU A 172 6.43 -12.03 7.62
C GLU A 172 6.63 -11.51 6.20
N VAL A 173 7.77 -10.86 5.91
CA VAL A 173 8.12 -10.50 4.53
C VAL A 173 8.22 -11.78 3.69
N GLY A 174 7.40 -11.85 2.63
CA GLY A 174 7.28 -13.05 1.79
C GLY A 174 6.35 -14.15 2.32
N ASP A 175 5.88 -14.07 3.56
CA ASP A 175 4.91 -15.01 4.11
C ASP A 175 3.48 -14.42 4.01
N ILE A 176 2.75 -14.84 3.00
CA ILE A 176 1.52 -14.23 2.53
C ILE A 176 0.30 -14.95 3.09
N CYS A 177 -0.59 -14.21 3.74
CA CYS A 177 -1.87 -14.65 4.25
C CYS A 177 -3.00 -14.13 3.33
N LEU A 178 -3.50 -14.98 2.46
CA LEU A 178 -4.57 -14.64 1.51
C LEU A 178 -5.95 -14.70 2.18
N ASN A 179 -6.93 -13.99 1.59
CA ASN A 179 -8.35 -14.02 1.96
C ASN A 179 -8.58 -13.74 3.46
N GLN A 180 -7.82 -12.80 4.02
CA GLN A 180 -8.02 -12.36 5.40
C GLN A 180 -9.17 -11.37 5.47
N THR A 181 -9.94 -11.42 6.55
CA THR A 181 -11.07 -10.52 6.78
C THR A 181 -10.88 -9.71 8.06
N ALA A 182 -11.51 -8.56 8.14
CA ALA A 182 -11.59 -7.76 9.36
C ALA A 182 -13.03 -7.23 9.51
N ASP A 183 -13.49 -7.12 10.75
CA ASP A 183 -14.76 -6.48 11.04
C ASP A 183 -14.66 -4.95 10.85
N LYS A 184 -15.79 -4.30 10.87
CA LYS A 184 -15.89 -2.85 10.63
C LYS A 184 -15.12 -2.05 11.70
N GLU A 185 -15.15 -2.49 12.94
CA GLU A 185 -14.47 -1.85 14.07
C GLU A 185 -12.95 -1.88 13.87
N THR A 186 -12.39 -3.05 13.56
CA THR A 186 -10.96 -3.21 13.24
C THR A 186 -10.53 -2.36 12.03
N ILE A 187 -11.39 -2.23 11.01
CA ILE A 187 -11.12 -1.38 9.86
C ILE A 187 -11.10 0.10 10.26
N PHE A 188 -11.98 0.52 11.16
CA PHE A 188 -11.99 1.91 11.66
C PHE A 188 -10.77 2.21 12.53
N GLU A 189 -10.34 1.26 13.39
CA GLU A 189 -9.07 1.35 14.11
C GLU A 189 -7.86 1.48 13.16
N MET A 190 -7.87 0.75 12.06
CA MET A 190 -6.85 0.87 11.02
C MET A 190 -6.81 2.30 10.41
N PHE A 191 -7.97 2.92 10.18
CA PHE A 191 -8.03 4.30 9.69
C PHE A 191 -7.54 5.31 10.75
N ASP A 192 -7.86 5.11 12.02
CA ASP A 192 -7.35 5.93 13.11
C ASP A 192 -5.82 5.82 13.19
N PHE A 193 -5.28 4.60 13.15
CA PHE A 193 -3.84 4.36 13.10
C PHE A 193 -3.18 5.07 11.92
N TYR A 194 -3.77 4.96 10.71
CA TYR A 194 -3.24 5.63 9.52
C TYR A 194 -3.18 7.14 9.73
N ARG A 195 -4.27 7.75 10.18
CA ARG A 195 -4.35 9.20 10.39
C ARG A 195 -3.35 9.69 11.43
N GLU A 196 -3.15 8.92 12.49
CA GLU A 196 -2.19 9.23 13.55
C GLU A 196 -0.75 9.14 13.02
N CYS A 197 -0.34 8.01 12.44
CA CYS A 197 1.05 7.81 12.03
C CYS A 197 1.45 8.66 10.82
N MET A 198 0.51 8.96 9.90
CA MET A 198 0.78 9.79 8.73
C MET A 198 0.62 11.30 8.99
N GLY A 199 0.25 11.69 10.21
CA GLY A 199 0.12 13.10 10.59
C GLY A 199 -1.12 13.79 10.02
N CYS A 200 -2.18 13.02 9.74
CA CYS A 200 -3.44 13.54 9.20
C CYS A 200 -4.42 14.01 10.29
N LEU A 201 -4.03 14.01 11.55
CA LEU A 201 -4.80 14.61 12.63
C LEU A 201 -4.71 16.13 12.48
N LEU A 202 -5.60 16.70 11.69
CA LEU A 202 -5.96 18.10 11.86
C LEU A 202 -6.58 18.18 13.27
N TYR A 203 -5.99 18.96 14.16
CA TYR A 203 -6.66 19.42 15.35
C TYR A 203 -7.91 20.16 14.86
N THR A 204 -9.02 19.48 14.78
CA THR A 204 -10.29 20.17 14.76
C THR A 204 -10.44 20.74 16.16
N SER A 205 -10.26 22.04 16.29
CA SER A 205 -10.61 22.84 17.45
C SER A 205 -12.15 22.89 17.58
N ASP A 206 -12.78 21.73 17.73
CA ASP A 206 -14.21 21.60 18.05
C ASP A 206 -14.43 21.34 19.53
N ALA A 207 -13.49 21.84 20.38
CA ALA A 207 -13.64 21.85 21.82
C ALA A 207 -13.65 23.29 22.34
N ALA A 208 -14.50 24.14 21.76
CA ALA A 208 -14.82 25.45 22.33
C ALA A 208 -16.21 25.91 21.86
N ASP A 209 -17.25 25.25 22.37
CA ASP A 209 -18.56 25.82 22.57
C ASP A 209 -19.39 24.87 23.49
N GLU A 210 -19.12 24.95 24.79
CA GLU A 210 -20.09 24.78 25.87
C GLU A 210 -19.91 25.91 26.88
#